data_cddc7c7e15f227a0f4c4ca76b570a9d1
#
_entry.id   cddc7c7e15f227a0f4c4ca76b570a9d1
#
_cell.length_a   1.000
_cell.length_b   1.000
_cell.length_c   1.000
_cell.angle_alpha   90.00
_cell.angle_beta   90.00
_cell.angle_gamma   90.00
#
_symmetry.space_group_name_H-M   'P 1'
#
loop_
_entity.id
_entity.type
_entity.pdbx_description
1 polymer ?
#
loop_
_entity_poly.entity_id
_entity_poly.type
_entity_poly.pdbx_seq_one_letter_code
_entity_poly.pdbx_strand_id
1 'polypeptide(L)'
;RDSSYCQPFKSVARQIEEGIEFHRNRYRRAERYLVYFQSFSNTYAPLERLRAVYGEALANPLVAGVVVGTRPDCVDDAVLDYFAELARTCYVAVEYGIESCYDETLRAVNRGHDFDCARRAVEATAARGIHVGAHFILGLPGETDGMMTAQTETINALPLTTVKFHQLQIFRDTPCLLYTSDAA
;
A
#
# COMPACT_ATOMS: atom_id res chain seq x y z
N ARG A 1 10.33 3.01 12.67
CA ARG A 1 11.08 1.74 12.89
C ARG A 1 11.01 0.97 11.61
N ASP A 2 12.17 0.58 11.07
CA ASP A 2 12.25 -0.31 9.94
C ASP A 2 11.46 -1.58 10.26
N SER A 3 10.64 -2.06 9.31
CA SER A 3 9.99 -3.33 9.51
C SER A 3 11.11 -4.38 9.65
N SER A 4 10.95 -5.31 10.57
CA SER A 4 11.95 -6.36 10.84
C SER A 4 12.26 -7.23 9.61
N TYR A 5 11.49 -7.08 8.54
CA TYR A 5 11.61 -7.82 7.29
C TYR A 5 12.35 -7.04 6.19
N CYS A 6 12.51 -5.72 6.32
CA CYS A 6 13.28 -4.91 5.36
C CYS A 6 14.73 -4.77 5.82
N GLN A 7 15.65 -5.18 4.99
CA GLN A 7 17.09 -5.06 5.25
C GLN A 7 17.71 -4.18 4.16
N PRO A 8 17.87 -2.87 4.39
CA PRO A 8 18.27 -1.90 3.36
C PRO A 8 19.65 -2.14 2.76
N PHE A 9 20.46 -2.97 3.42
CA PHE A 9 21.79 -3.38 2.95
C PHE A 9 21.78 -4.63 2.06
N LYS A 10 20.61 -5.31 1.88
CA LYS A 10 20.47 -6.45 0.99
C LYS A 10 19.81 -6.02 -0.33
N SER A 11 20.22 -6.60 -1.44
CA SER A 11 19.53 -6.45 -2.73
C SER A 11 18.10 -6.99 -2.66
N VAL A 12 17.23 -6.51 -3.54
CA VAL A 12 15.85 -7.00 -3.65
C VAL A 12 15.85 -8.49 -3.98
N ALA A 13 16.69 -8.93 -4.90
CA ALA A 13 16.82 -10.34 -5.26
C ALA A 13 17.15 -11.22 -4.05
N ARG A 14 18.11 -10.80 -3.22
CA ARG A 14 18.49 -11.56 -2.03
C ARG A 14 17.38 -11.63 -0.99
N GLN A 15 16.63 -10.54 -0.78
CA GLN A 15 15.48 -10.54 0.12
C GLN A 15 14.37 -11.48 -0.37
N ILE A 16 14.16 -11.55 -1.68
CA ILE A 16 13.18 -12.45 -2.31
C ILE A 16 13.60 -13.92 -2.15
N GLU A 17 14.86 -14.25 -2.42
CA GLU A 17 15.38 -15.61 -2.25
C GLU A 17 15.19 -16.10 -0.81
N GLU A 18 15.59 -15.31 0.16
CA GLU A 18 15.43 -15.63 1.59
C GLU A 18 13.95 -15.73 2.00
N GLY A 19 13.09 -14.84 1.47
CA GLY A 19 11.66 -14.88 1.70
C GLY A 19 11.01 -16.15 1.12
N ILE A 20 11.37 -16.53 -0.10
CA ILE A 20 10.88 -17.78 -0.73
C ILE A 20 11.33 -19.00 0.08
N GLU A 21 12.60 -19.06 0.47
CA GLU A 21 13.11 -20.15 1.29
C GLU A 21 12.36 -20.27 2.62
N PHE A 22 12.14 -19.15 3.32
CA PHE A 22 11.37 -19.11 4.55
C PHE A 22 9.93 -19.62 4.36
N HIS A 23 9.26 -19.19 3.27
CA HIS A 23 7.87 -19.54 3.02
C HIS A 23 7.66 -20.95 2.46
N ARG A 24 8.64 -21.53 1.79
CA ARG A 24 8.58 -22.93 1.29
C ARG A 24 8.24 -23.93 2.39
N ASN A 25 8.81 -23.77 3.56
CA ASN A 25 8.57 -24.66 4.69
C ASN A 25 7.17 -24.48 5.29
N ARG A 26 6.62 -23.27 5.20
CA ARG A 26 5.31 -22.90 5.77
C ARG A 26 4.16 -23.18 4.81
N TYR A 27 4.36 -22.92 3.52
CA TYR A 27 3.36 -23.04 2.46
C TYR A 27 3.81 -24.05 1.41
N ARG A 28 3.81 -25.32 1.79
CA ARG A 28 4.34 -26.45 0.97
C ARG A 28 3.68 -26.62 -0.39
N ARG A 29 2.51 -26.04 -0.63
CA ARG A 29 1.78 -26.09 -1.90
C ARG A 29 1.98 -24.85 -2.78
N ALA A 30 2.71 -23.85 -2.29
CA ALA A 30 2.96 -22.64 -3.06
C ALA A 30 4.06 -22.92 -4.10
N GLU A 31 3.72 -22.76 -5.36
CA GLU A 31 4.62 -22.92 -6.50
C GLU A 31 5.17 -21.57 -6.99
N ARG A 32 4.41 -20.49 -6.78
CA ARG A 32 4.75 -19.13 -7.18
C ARG A 32 4.40 -18.13 -6.07
N TYR A 33 5.08 -16.98 -6.09
CA TYR A 33 5.00 -15.98 -5.03
C TYR A 33 4.70 -14.60 -5.60
N LEU A 34 4.00 -13.77 -4.85
CA LEU A 34 3.90 -12.34 -5.09
C LEU A 34 4.90 -11.63 -4.19
N VAL A 35 5.64 -10.68 -4.75
CA VAL A 35 6.53 -9.82 -3.96
C VAL A 35 5.74 -8.61 -3.49
N TYR A 36 5.66 -8.43 -2.17
CA TYR A 36 4.96 -7.31 -1.58
C TYR A 36 5.92 -6.22 -1.11
N PHE A 37 5.93 -5.11 -1.80
CA PHE A 37 6.64 -3.89 -1.41
C PHE A 37 5.75 -3.09 -0.47
N GLN A 38 5.91 -3.27 0.84
CA GLN A 38 5.01 -2.72 1.85
C GLN A 38 5.53 -1.47 2.55
N SER A 39 6.83 -1.41 2.83
CA SER A 39 7.41 -0.34 3.66
C SER A 39 7.52 0.96 2.89
N PHE A 40 7.03 2.06 3.49
CA PHE A 40 7.07 3.41 2.93
C PHE A 40 6.22 3.58 1.64
N SER A 41 6.54 4.62 0.85
CA SER A 41 5.91 4.89 -0.45
C SER A 41 6.78 4.34 -1.57
N ASN A 42 6.46 3.14 -2.04
CA ASN A 42 7.32 2.41 -2.97
C ASN A 42 7.29 2.93 -4.41
N THR A 43 6.54 3.98 -4.68
CA THR A 43 6.54 4.70 -5.97
C THR A 43 7.25 6.05 -5.90
N TYR A 44 7.73 6.46 -4.71
CA TYR A 44 8.39 7.75 -4.52
C TYR A 44 9.88 7.68 -4.89
N ALA A 45 10.13 7.53 -6.18
CA ALA A 45 11.47 7.54 -6.78
C ALA A 45 11.38 7.84 -8.29
N PRO A 46 12.47 8.27 -8.96
CA PRO A 46 12.51 8.38 -10.40
C PRO A 46 12.14 7.06 -11.09
N LEU A 47 11.39 7.13 -12.20
CA LEU A 47 10.86 5.97 -12.91
C LEU A 47 11.95 4.94 -13.26
N GLU A 48 13.13 5.40 -13.67
CA GLU A 48 14.29 4.53 -13.97
C GLU A 48 14.68 3.66 -12.75
N ARG A 49 14.63 4.25 -11.57
CA ARG A 49 14.91 3.52 -10.33
C ARG A 49 13.84 2.50 -10.02
N LEU A 50 12.58 2.86 -10.26
CA LEU A 50 11.44 1.94 -10.07
C LEU A 50 11.53 0.76 -11.04
N ARG A 51 11.84 1.02 -12.32
CA ARG A 51 12.08 -0.02 -13.34
C ARG A 51 13.20 -0.99 -12.90
N ALA A 52 14.29 -0.49 -12.37
CA ALA A 52 15.39 -1.32 -11.89
C ALA A 52 14.96 -2.22 -10.70
N VAL A 53 14.26 -1.64 -9.71
CA VAL A 53 13.83 -2.35 -8.49
C VAL A 53 12.80 -3.44 -8.81
N TYR A 54 11.77 -3.10 -9.58
CA TYR A 54 10.72 -4.08 -9.93
C TYR A 54 11.21 -5.09 -10.95
N GLY A 55 12.11 -4.70 -11.88
CA GLY A 55 12.77 -5.61 -12.79
C GLY A 55 13.63 -6.65 -12.06
N GLU A 56 14.39 -6.22 -11.03
CA GLU A 56 15.16 -7.13 -10.17
C GLU A 56 14.24 -8.14 -9.46
N ALA A 57 13.08 -7.68 -8.95
CA ALA A 57 12.10 -8.56 -8.30
C ALA A 57 11.50 -9.59 -9.26
N LEU A 58 11.13 -9.17 -10.46
CA LEU A 58 10.49 -10.01 -11.47
C LEU A 58 11.45 -10.93 -12.21
N ALA A 59 12.76 -10.73 -12.06
CA ALA A 59 13.77 -11.63 -12.65
C ALA A 59 13.79 -13.05 -12.03
N ASN A 60 13.24 -13.22 -10.82
CA ASN A 60 13.14 -14.53 -10.20
C ASN A 60 11.96 -15.33 -10.81
N PRO A 61 12.18 -16.52 -11.38
CA PRO A 61 11.15 -17.30 -12.09
C PRO A 61 9.99 -17.79 -11.19
N LEU A 62 10.19 -17.81 -9.88
CA LEU A 62 9.14 -18.14 -8.92
C LEU A 62 8.26 -16.96 -8.55
N VAL A 63 8.60 -15.75 -8.99
CA VAL A 63 7.79 -14.54 -8.77
C VAL A 63 6.72 -14.43 -9.85
N ALA A 64 5.46 -14.44 -9.44
CA ALA A 64 4.29 -14.32 -10.31
C ALA A 64 3.89 -12.86 -10.56
N GLY A 65 4.41 -11.93 -9.76
CA GLY A 65 4.09 -10.52 -9.85
C GLY A 65 4.41 -9.74 -8.59
N VAL A 66 3.95 -8.51 -8.56
CA VAL A 66 4.23 -7.55 -7.48
C VAL A 66 2.96 -6.95 -6.91
N VAL A 67 2.98 -6.68 -5.60
CA VAL A 67 2.02 -5.85 -4.90
C VAL A 67 2.77 -4.65 -4.34
N VAL A 68 2.34 -3.44 -4.69
CA VAL A 68 3.07 -2.20 -4.40
C VAL A 68 2.25 -1.32 -3.47
N GLY A 69 2.65 -1.28 -2.20
CA GLY A 69 2.08 -0.37 -1.21
C GLY A 69 2.66 1.04 -1.38
N THR A 70 1.80 2.05 -1.48
CA THR A 70 2.23 3.44 -1.65
C THR A 70 1.18 4.43 -1.14
N ARG A 71 1.53 5.71 -1.16
CA ARG A 71 0.62 6.82 -0.90
C ARG A 71 -0.02 7.29 -2.22
N PRO A 72 -1.28 7.78 -2.16
CA PRO A 72 -1.98 8.26 -3.37
C PRO A 72 -1.29 9.44 -4.06
N ASP A 73 -0.63 10.32 -3.31
CA ASP A 73 0.10 11.49 -3.80
C ASP A 73 1.52 11.17 -4.33
N CYS A 74 1.92 9.90 -4.29
CA CYS A 74 3.23 9.44 -4.74
C CYS A 74 3.18 8.65 -6.07
N VAL A 75 2.12 8.79 -6.84
CA VAL A 75 2.00 8.20 -8.18
C VAL A 75 1.72 9.27 -9.21
N ASP A 76 2.27 9.08 -10.40
CA ASP A 76 1.97 9.86 -11.58
C ASP A 76 1.62 8.94 -12.77
N ASP A 77 1.21 9.54 -13.88
CA ASP A 77 0.82 8.80 -15.07
C ASP A 77 1.95 7.93 -15.61
N ALA A 78 3.20 8.38 -15.55
CA ALA A 78 4.35 7.63 -16.06
C ALA A 78 4.60 6.35 -15.25
N VAL A 79 4.43 6.41 -13.93
CA VAL A 79 4.52 5.24 -13.05
C VAL A 79 3.36 4.29 -13.29
N LEU A 80 2.13 4.80 -13.42
CA LEU A 80 0.95 3.98 -13.68
C LEU A 80 1.01 3.31 -15.06
N ASP A 81 1.50 4.01 -16.09
CA ASP A 81 1.70 3.45 -17.42
C ASP A 81 2.74 2.33 -17.41
N TYR A 82 3.80 2.49 -16.64
CA TYR A 82 4.79 1.43 -16.43
C TYR A 82 4.16 0.20 -15.74
N PHE A 83 3.35 0.39 -14.71
CA PHE A 83 2.66 -0.72 -14.07
C PHE A 83 1.64 -1.39 -14.99
N ALA A 84 0.97 -0.64 -15.85
CA ALA A 84 0.08 -1.19 -16.87
C ALA A 84 0.86 -2.03 -17.91
N GLU A 85 2.07 -1.60 -18.29
CA GLU A 85 2.98 -2.39 -19.14
C GLU A 85 3.34 -3.72 -18.47
N LEU A 86 3.75 -3.70 -17.20
CA LEU A 86 4.05 -4.91 -16.42
C LEU A 86 2.83 -5.84 -16.28
N ALA A 87 1.65 -5.29 -16.08
CA ALA A 87 0.41 -6.05 -15.90
C ALA A 87 0.02 -6.89 -17.12
N ARG A 88 0.61 -6.65 -18.29
CA ARG A 88 0.43 -7.49 -19.48
C ARG A 88 1.12 -8.85 -19.37
N THR A 89 2.12 -8.98 -18.51
CA THR A 89 2.98 -10.16 -18.40
C THR A 89 2.99 -10.82 -17.04
N CYS A 90 2.64 -10.10 -15.99
CA CYS A 90 2.63 -10.60 -14.62
C CYS A 90 1.50 -9.95 -13.80
N TYR A 91 1.25 -10.48 -12.60
CA TYR A 91 0.29 -9.86 -11.68
C TYR A 91 0.84 -8.56 -11.12
N VAL A 92 0.06 -7.48 -11.22
CA VAL A 92 0.40 -6.18 -10.62
C VAL A 92 -0.80 -5.68 -9.81
N ALA A 93 -0.56 -5.34 -8.56
CA ALA A 93 -1.53 -4.63 -7.73
C ALA A 93 -0.85 -3.41 -7.09
N VAL A 94 -1.58 -2.29 -7.04
CA VAL A 94 -1.18 -1.09 -6.30
C VAL A 94 -2.10 -0.95 -5.10
N GLU A 95 -1.55 -0.91 -3.91
CA GLU A 95 -2.29 -0.75 -2.66
C GLU A 95 -2.03 0.64 -2.06
N TYR A 96 -3.08 1.45 -1.99
CA TYR A 96 -3.01 2.81 -1.48
C TYR A 96 -3.33 2.89 0.00
N GLY A 97 -2.41 3.48 0.79
CA GLY A 97 -2.70 3.90 2.15
C GLY A 97 -3.57 5.15 2.13
N ILE A 98 -4.88 5.00 2.03
CA ILE A 98 -5.85 6.11 2.05
C ILE A 98 -6.09 6.56 3.49
N GLU A 99 -6.27 5.61 4.38
CA GLU A 99 -6.44 5.66 5.83
C GLU A 99 -7.82 6.15 6.29
N SER A 100 -8.41 7.16 5.65
CA SER A 100 -9.76 7.68 5.97
C SER A 100 -10.41 8.31 4.73
N CYS A 101 -11.76 8.35 4.71
CA CYS A 101 -12.52 9.12 3.73
C CYS A 101 -12.76 10.58 4.16
N TYR A 102 -12.32 10.97 5.36
CA TYR A 102 -12.59 12.29 5.94
C TYR A 102 -11.33 13.17 5.91
N ASP A 103 -11.40 14.29 5.18
CA ASP A 103 -10.28 15.21 5.04
C ASP A 103 -9.85 15.86 6.36
N GLU A 104 -10.79 16.05 7.30
CA GLU A 104 -10.46 16.55 8.63
C GLU A 104 -9.60 15.57 9.39
N THR A 105 -9.94 14.27 9.34
CA THR A 105 -9.16 13.20 9.93
C THR A 105 -7.78 13.11 9.27
N LEU A 106 -7.72 13.12 7.92
CA LEU A 106 -6.46 13.05 7.18
C LEU A 106 -5.53 14.22 7.54
N ARG A 107 -6.09 15.44 7.69
CA ARG A 107 -5.33 16.61 8.15
C ARG A 107 -4.85 16.47 9.60
N ALA A 108 -5.72 16.00 10.50
CA ALA A 108 -5.39 15.83 11.91
C ALA A 108 -4.24 14.83 12.12
N VAL A 109 -4.19 13.75 11.34
CA VAL A 109 -3.10 12.75 11.39
C VAL A 109 -1.92 13.08 10.46
N ASN A 110 -1.90 14.28 9.88
CA ASN A 110 -0.84 14.76 8.98
C ASN A 110 -0.55 13.80 7.82
N ARG A 111 -1.61 13.32 7.16
CA ARG A 111 -1.48 12.30 6.11
C ARG A 111 -0.79 12.81 4.84
N GLY A 112 -0.87 14.11 4.56
CA GLY A 112 -0.20 14.78 3.44
C GLY A 112 -0.94 14.70 2.11
N HIS A 113 -2.13 14.09 2.07
CA HIS A 113 -3.06 14.12 0.94
C HIS A 113 -4.50 14.19 1.47
N ASP A 114 -5.43 14.61 0.62
CA ASP A 114 -6.87 14.59 0.85
C ASP A 114 -7.52 13.34 0.22
N PHE A 115 -8.81 13.14 0.49
CA PHE A 115 -9.54 11.99 -0.06
C PHE A 115 -9.72 12.10 -1.59
N ASP A 116 -9.86 13.32 -2.13
CA ASP A 116 -9.99 13.50 -3.58
C ASP A 116 -8.70 13.09 -4.33
N CYS A 117 -7.53 13.37 -3.77
CA CYS A 117 -6.26 12.85 -4.27
C CYS A 117 -6.26 11.31 -4.29
N ALA A 118 -6.72 10.68 -3.21
CA ALA A 118 -6.82 9.22 -3.13
C ALA A 118 -7.80 8.65 -4.16
N ARG A 119 -8.98 9.25 -4.31
CA ARG A 119 -9.99 8.86 -5.30
C ARG A 119 -9.42 8.91 -6.72
N ARG A 120 -8.76 10.02 -7.11
CA ARG A 120 -8.15 10.15 -8.44
C ARG A 120 -7.07 9.10 -8.70
N ALA A 121 -6.21 8.82 -7.72
CA ALA A 121 -5.17 7.79 -7.86
C ALA A 121 -5.77 6.40 -8.07
N VAL A 122 -6.81 6.05 -7.31
CA VAL A 122 -7.56 4.79 -7.44
C VAL A 122 -8.20 4.67 -8.81
N GLU A 123 -8.93 5.70 -9.26
CA GLU A 123 -9.61 5.74 -10.56
C GLU A 123 -8.61 5.65 -11.72
N ALA A 124 -7.52 6.41 -11.67
CA ALA A 124 -6.48 6.40 -12.70
C ALA A 124 -5.78 5.03 -12.82
N THR A 125 -5.57 4.36 -11.69
CA THR A 125 -4.97 3.02 -11.64
C THR A 125 -5.93 1.97 -12.20
N ALA A 126 -7.19 1.99 -11.76
CA ALA A 126 -8.22 1.05 -12.23
C ALA A 126 -8.51 1.22 -13.73
N ALA A 127 -8.52 2.46 -14.24
CA ALA A 127 -8.71 2.76 -15.67
C ALA A 127 -7.63 2.13 -16.57
N ARG A 128 -6.46 1.82 -16.01
CA ARG A 128 -5.37 1.12 -16.71
C ARG A 128 -5.43 -0.42 -16.59
N GLY A 129 -6.49 -0.96 -15.96
CA GLY A 129 -6.66 -2.39 -15.77
C GLY A 129 -5.74 -3.00 -14.70
N ILE A 130 -5.15 -2.17 -13.83
CA ILE A 130 -4.31 -2.61 -12.72
C ILE A 130 -5.21 -2.93 -11.52
N HIS A 131 -4.91 -3.99 -10.77
CA HIS A 131 -5.61 -4.28 -9.53
C HIS A 131 -5.34 -3.20 -8.48
N VAL A 132 -6.41 -2.71 -7.84
CA VAL A 132 -6.30 -1.62 -6.86
C VAL A 132 -6.72 -2.11 -5.48
N GLY A 133 -5.83 -1.96 -4.52
CA GLY A 133 -6.12 -2.15 -3.11
C GLY A 133 -6.16 -0.81 -2.36
N ALA A 134 -6.90 -0.77 -1.27
CA ALA A 134 -6.91 0.37 -0.36
C ALA A 134 -6.81 -0.07 1.09
N HIS A 135 -6.07 0.70 1.88
CA HIS A 135 -5.94 0.51 3.31
C HIS A 135 -6.66 1.65 4.03
N PHE A 136 -7.42 1.28 5.05
CA PHE A 136 -8.12 2.20 5.95
C PHE A 136 -7.80 1.84 7.39
N ILE A 137 -7.74 2.87 8.25
CA ILE A 137 -7.49 2.70 9.68
C ILE A 137 -8.77 3.06 10.43
N LEU A 138 -9.29 2.13 11.21
CA LEU A 138 -10.44 2.36 12.09
C LEU A 138 -9.98 2.89 13.44
N GLY A 139 -10.72 3.86 13.98
CA GLY A 139 -10.44 4.48 15.27
C GLY A 139 -9.45 5.64 15.20
N LEU A 140 -9.33 6.31 14.05
CA LEU A 140 -8.55 7.53 13.93
C LEU A 140 -9.15 8.66 14.80
N PRO A 141 -8.31 9.57 15.34
CA PRO A 141 -8.78 10.65 16.18
C PRO A 141 -9.86 11.50 15.51
N GLY A 142 -10.96 11.75 16.22
CA GLY A 142 -12.10 12.52 15.72
C GLY A 142 -13.15 11.70 14.96
N GLU A 143 -12.91 10.45 14.66
CA GLU A 143 -13.89 9.58 14.01
C GLU A 143 -14.77 8.87 15.02
N THR A 144 -16.08 8.94 14.83
CA THR A 144 -17.08 8.19 15.59
C THR A 144 -17.42 6.86 14.94
N ASP A 145 -18.04 5.94 15.67
CA ASP A 145 -18.53 4.66 15.12
C ASP A 145 -19.48 4.87 13.93
N GLY A 146 -20.31 5.93 13.99
CA GLY A 146 -21.19 6.32 12.89
C GLY A 146 -20.41 6.74 11.63
N MET A 147 -19.33 7.50 11.79
CA MET A 147 -18.46 7.91 10.70
C MET A 147 -17.72 6.68 10.11
N MET A 148 -17.17 5.82 10.95
CA MET A 148 -16.49 4.59 10.50
C MET A 148 -17.44 3.67 9.72
N THR A 149 -18.71 3.63 10.09
CA THR A 149 -19.73 2.87 9.33
C THR A 149 -20.10 3.57 8.03
N ALA A 150 -20.34 4.87 8.06
CA ALA A 150 -20.78 5.63 6.89
C ALA A 150 -19.73 5.68 5.76
N GLN A 151 -18.42 5.68 6.09
CA GLN A 151 -17.39 5.65 5.05
C GLN A 151 -17.43 4.40 4.16
N THR A 152 -18.09 3.33 4.59
CA THR A 152 -18.20 2.09 3.78
C THR A 152 -18.96 2.34 2.47
N GLU A 153 -19.91 3.27 2.44
CA GLU A 153 -20.62 3.65 1.20
C GLU A 153 -19.66 4.32 0.22
N THR A 154 -18.82 5.23 0.72
CA THR A 154 -17.79 5.93 -0.07
C THR A 154 -16.75 4.95 -0.60
N ILE A 155 -16.29 4.01 0.25
CA ILE A 155 -15.33 2.97 -0.13
C ILE A 155 -15.91 2.07 -1.23
N ASN A 156 -17.16 1.65 -1.09
CA ASN A 156 -17.85 0.78 -2.07
C ASN A 156 -18.07 1.46 -3.43
N ALA A 157 -18.07 2.78 -3.50
CA ALA A 157 -18.15 3.53 -4.75
C ALA A 157 -16.83 3.60 -5.52
N LEU A 158 -15.71 3.26 -4.89
CA LEU A 158 -14.40 3.24 -5.54
C LEU A 158 -14.19 1.94 -6.33
N PRO A 159 -13.50 1.98 -7.47
CA PRO A 159 -13.18 0.79 -8.28
C PRO A 159 -12.04 -0.04 -7.65
N LEU A 160 -12.25 -0.52 -6.43
CA LEU A 160 -11.27 -1.30 -5.66
C LEU A 160 -11.42 -2.80 -5.94
N THR A 161 -10.30 -3.49 -6.03
CA THR A 161 -10.21 -4.96 -6.09
C THR A 161 -10.17 -5.55 -4.68
N THR A 162 -9.48 -4.88 -3.76
CA THR A 162 -9.31 -5.31 -2.36
C THR A 162 -9.35 -4.13 -1.40
N VAL A 163 -9.82 -4.38 -0.19
CA VAL A 163 -9.78 -3.42 0.92
C VAL A 163 -9.18 -4.09 2.14
N LYS A 164 -8.29 -3.38 2.84
CA LYS A 164 -7.74 -3.81 4.14
C LYS A 164 -8.11 -2.79 5.21
N PHE A 165 -8.73 -3.28 6.26
CA PHE A 165 -9.00 -2.48 7.46
C PHE A 165 -7.96 -2.79 8.52
N HIS A 166 -7.37 -1.73 9.07
CA HIS A 166 -6.44 -1.77 10.18
C HIS A 166 -7.09 -1.12 11.41
N GLN A 167 -6.77 -1.61 12.58
CA GLN A 167 -7.09 -0.92 13.82
C GLN A 167 -5.97 0.06 14.14
N LEU A 168 -6.31 1.26 14.59
CA LEU A 168 -5.32 2.23 15.07
C LEU A 168 -4.51 1.62 16.22
N GLN A 169 -3.19 1.69 16.09
CA GLN A 169 -2.25 1.35 17.15
C GLN A 169 -1.52 2.61 17.60
N ILE A 170 -1.70 2.97 18.87
CA ILE A 170 -1.11 4.15 19.46
C ILE A 170 0.18 3.75 20.17
N PHE A 171 1.28 4.36 19.75
CA PHE A 171 2.59 4.15 20.34
C PHE A 171 2.94 5.29 21.30
N ARG A 172 3.68 4.97 22.37
CA ARG A 172 4.23 6.00 23.28
C ARG A 172 5.12 6.96 22.51
N ASP A 173 5.18 8.18 22.97
CA ASP A 173 6.02 9.26 22.42
C ASP A 173 5.65 9.64 20.97
N THR A 174 4.37 9.46 20.59
CA THR A 174 3.84 9.94 19.32
C THR A 174 2.77 11.00 19.53
N PRO A 175 2.62 11.98 18.60
CA PRO A 175 1.54 12.96 18.68
C PRO A 175 0.16 12.34 18.81
N CYS A 176 -0.05 11.15 18.24
CA CYS A 176 -1.32 10.44 18.29
C CYS A 176 -1.75 10.13 19.73
N LEU A 177 -0.81 9.85 20.64
CA LEU A 177 -1.11 9.63 22.05
C LEU A 177 -1.66 10.90 22.72
N LEU A 178 -1.18 12.08 22.35
CA LEU A 178 -1.64 13.36 22.90
C LEU A 178 -3.07 13.67 22.52
N TYR A 179 -3.50 13.30 21.30
CA TYR A 179 -4.87 13.53 20.83
C TYR A 179 -5.92 12.56 21.41
N THR A 180 -5.50 11.42 21.96
CA THR A 180 -6.40 10.42 22.54
C THR A 180 -6.53 10.52 24.06
N SER A 181 -5.58 11.18 24.74
CA SER A 181 -5.61 11.36 26.19
C SER A 181 -6.63 12.42 26.66
N ASP A 182 -7.04 13.34 25.77
CA ASP A 182 -8.02 14.40 26.07
C ASP A 182 -9.47 13.97 25.79
N ALA A 183 -9.70 12.72 25.37
CA ALA A 183 -11.01 12.15 25.06
C ALA A 183 -11.55 11.21 26.15
N ALA A 184 -10.94 11.20 27.36
CA ALA A 184 -11.34 10.40 28.52
C ALA A 184 -12.11 11.22 29.56
#